data_6b10c9c02c6ddf4f9fa34fe4192e5227
#
_entry.id   6b10c9c02c6ddf4f9fa34fe4192e5227
#
_cell.length_a   1.000
_cell.length_b   1.000
_cell.length_c   1.000
_cell.angle_alpha   90.00
_cell.angle_beta   90.00
_cell.angle_gamma   90.00
#
_symmetry.space_group_name_H-M   'P 1'
#
loop_
_entity.id
_entity.type
_entity.pdbx_description
1 polymer ?
#
loop_
_entity_poly.entity_id
_entity_poly.type
_entity_poly.pdbx_seq_one_letter_code
_entity_poly.pdbx_strand_id
1 'polypeptide(L)'
;LGVSRATVRTALAKLAANGLIIRKQGDGTYVNARVRDVSAQAWNLWDLVQLIENNGFTPTIKSLAVVKRPATEKEAQALAMETGEDLLCMKRLFLADGQPVILANNVMPFTLLREPMENIDGDLHIREIFNRYCHQKIGFAITDIRSALIGTEAHQYLGGEVGRAVLQLQVSFYGRNNLPLALGINYFDDTILRLSLVQAWS
;
A
#
# COMPACT_ATOMS: atom_id res chain seq x y z
N LEU A 1 29.20 -16.19 8.82
CA LEU A 1 28.39 -15.17 8.12
C LEU A 1 29.22 -13.98 7.61
N GLY A 2 30.54 -13.84 7.90
CA GLY A 2 31.41 -12.78 7.37
C GLY A 2 31.03 -11.34 7.76
N VAL A 3 30.17 -11.15 8.77
CA VAL A 3 29.70 -9.83 9.24
C VAL A 3 30.20 -9.51 10.64
N SER A 4 30.35 -8.20 10.93
CA SER A 4 30.84 -7.76 12.23
C SER A 4 29.83 -8.03 13.36
N ARG A 5 30.34 -8.18 14.61
CA ARG A 5 29.47 -8.32 15.80
C ARG A 5 28.55 -7.11 15.98
N ALA A 6 29.01 -5.91 15.61
CA ALA A 6 28.21 -4.67 15.66
C ALA A 6 27.02 -4.76 14.69
N THR A 7 27.23 -5.24 13.45
CA THR A 7 26.19 -5.44 12.46
C THR A 7 25.10 -6.40 12.94
N VAL A 8 25.53 -7.53 13.54
CA VAL A 8 24.57 -8.52 14.11
C VAL A 8 23.78 -7.89 15.26
N ARG A 9 24.42 -7.17 16.18
CA ARG A 9 23.74 -6.49 17.30
C ARG A 9 22.72 -5.48 16.80
N THR A 10 23.05 -4.69 15.79
CA THR A 10 22.13 -3.71 15.18
C THR A 10 20.93 -4.41 14.55
N ALA A 11 21.16 -5.48 13.79
CA ALA A 11 20.08 -6.27 13.19
C ALA A 11 19.14 -6.87 14.25
N LEU A 12 19.70 -7.47 15.31
CA LEU A 12 18.91 -8.02 16.41
C LEU A 12 18.17 -6.93 17.19
N ALA A 13 18.76 -5.75 17.38
CA ALA A 13 18.08 -4.63 18.03
C ALA A 13 16.86 -4.18 17.20
N LYS A 14 16.99 -4.10 15.87
CA LYS A 14 15.89 -3.76 14.96
C LYS A 14 14.78 -4.82 15.00
N LEU A 15 15.13 -6.10 15.00
CA LEU A 15 14.15 -7.19 15.13
C LEU A 15 13.42 -7.14 16.48
N ALA A 16 14.13 -6.84 17.57
CA ALA A 16 13.53 -6.70 18.90
C ALA A 16 12.61 -5.49 18.99
N ALA A 17 13.03 -4.33 18.46
CA ALA A 17 12.20 -3.12 18.40
C ALA A 17 10.89 -3.35 17.61
N ASN A 18 10.92 -4.26 16.65
CA ASN A 18 9.75 -4.67 15.87
C ASN A 18 8.95 -5.82 16.52
N GLY A 19 9.31 -6.27 17.71
CA GLY A 19 8.63 -7.35 18.41
C GLY A 19 8.82 -8.74 17.80
N LEU A 20 9.65 -8.89 16.77
CA LEU A 20 9.90 -10.14 16.06
C LEU A 20 10.72 -11.15 16.88
N ILE A 21 11.54 -10.62 17.79
CA ILE A 21 12.31 -11.42 18.75
C ILE A 21 12.16 -10.87 20.17
N ILE A 22 12.27 -11.74 21.16
CA ILE A 22 12.29 -11.43 22.58
C ILE A 22 13.71 -11.66 23.09
N ARG A 23 14.30 -10.65 23.72
CA ARG A 23 15.62 -10.74 24.36
C ARG A 23 15.42 -10.89 25.87
N LYS A 24 15.92 -11.96 26.43
CA LYS A 24 15.95 -12.19 27.87
C LYS A 24 17.38 -12.04 28.37
N GLN A 25 17.59 -11.12 29.29
CA GLN A 25 18.94 -10.87 29.82
C GLN A 25 19.46 -12.12 30.54
N GLY A 26 20.66 -12.56 30.13
CA GLY A 26 21.30 -13.78 30.69
C GLY A 26 20.77 -15.11 30.16
N ASP A 27 19.67 -15.11 29.41
CA ASP A 27 19.01 -16.34 28.94
C ASP A 27 19.11 -16.53 27.40
N GLY A 28 18.99 -15.43 26.61
CA GLY A 28 19.18 -15.54 25.17
C GLY A 28 18.22 -14.64 24.35
N THR A 29 18.16 -14.95 23.05
CA THR A 29 17.30 -14.29 22.09
C THR A 29 16.41 -15.33 21.42
N TYR A 30 15.11 -15.13 21.50
CA TYR A 30 14.08 -16.07 21.06
C TYR A 30 13.21 -15.44 19.98
N VAL A 31 12.77 -16.22 19.00
CA VAL A 31 11.75 -15.80 18.05
C VAL A 31 10.41 -15.65 18.78
N ASN A 32 9.75 -14.54 18.57
CA ASN A 32 8.41 -14.32 19.12
C ASN A 32 7.37 -15.11 18.32
N ALA A 33 7.05 -16.33 18.76
CA ALA A 33 6.11 -17.20 18.08
C ALA A 33 4.71 -16.59 17.91
N ARG A 34 4.31 -15.65 18.79
CA ARG A 34 2.99 -14.98 18.69
C ARG A 34 2.87 -14.01 17.53
N VAL A 35 4.02 -13.53 17.00
CA VAL A 35 4.07 -12.61 15.85
C VAL A 35 4.07 -13.40 14.53
N ARG A 36 4.32 -14.70 14.57
CA ARG A 36 4.34 -15.57 13.40
C ARG A 36 3.01 -15.57 12.64
N ASP A 37 1.90 -15.47 13.37
CA ASP A 37 0.55 -15.52 12.82
C ASP A 37 -0.04 -14.11 12.60
N VAL A 38 0.76 -13.04 12.84
CA VAL A 38 0.35 -11.66 12.60
C VAL A 38 0.69 -11.27 11.18
N SER A 39 -0.31 -11.25 10.35
CA SER A 39 -0.23 -11.17 8.89
C SER A 39 0.16 -9.80 8.33
N ALA A 40 0.22 -8.73 9.10
CA ALA A 40 0.58 -7.42 8.57
C ALA A 40 1.68 -6.74 9.37
N GLN A 41 2.81 -6.53 8.72
CA GLN A 41 3.79 -5.56 9.20
C GLN A 41 3.33 -4.18 8.75
N ALA A 42 2.95 -3.33 9.70
CA ALA A 42 2.41 -1.97 9.47
C ALA A 42 3.28 -1.04 8.62
N TRP A 43 4.51 -1.42 8.36
CA TRP A 43 5.47 -0.63 7.59
C TRP A 43 5.18 -0.58 6.07
N ASN A 44 4.33 -1.49 5.55
CA ASN A 44 4.08 -1.63 4.11
C ASN A 44 2.58 -1.64 3.78
N LEU A 45 1.75 -0.89 4.50
CA LEU A 45 0.30 -0.82 4.22
C LEU A 45 -0.05 -0.32 2.81
N TRP A 46 0.89 0.29 2.12
CA TRP A 46 0.75 0.73 0.74
C TRP A 46 1.03 -0.39 -0.28
N ASP A 47 1.67 -1.49 0.14
CA ASP A 47 1.96 -2.66 -0.69
C ASP A 47 0.82 -3.66 -0.58
N LEU A 48 -0.21 -3.44 -1.40
CA LEU A 48 -1.46 -4.20 -1.34
C LEU A 48 -1.27 -5.68 -1.73
N VAL A 49 -0.30 -5.97 -2.60
CA VAL A 49 0.06 -7.36 -2.97
C VAL A 49 0.63 -8.08 -1.74
N GLN A 50 1.65 -7.49 -1.12
CA GLN A 50 2.25 -8.05 0.08
C GLN A 50 1.26 -8.21 1.23
N LEU A 51 0.29 -7.28 1.33
CA LEU A 51 -0.76 -7.35 2.34
C LEU A 51 -1.65 -8.59 2.14
N ILE A 52 -2.03 -8.91 0.91
CA ILE A 52 -2.82 -10.10 0.57
C ILE A 52 -2.01 -11.38 0.83
N GLU A 53 -0.75 -11.42 0.40
CA GLU A 53 0.16 -12.55 0.66
C GLU A 53 0.36 -12.80 2.15
N ASN A 54 0.55 -11.74 2.94
CA ASN A 54 0.69 -11.84 4.39
C ASN A 54 -0.56 -12.38 5.09
N ASN A 55 -1.74 -12.24 4.48
CA ASN A 55 -2.98 -12.86 4.96
C ASN A 55 -3.14 -14.33 4.50
N GLY A 56 -2.15 -14.89 3.77
CA GLY A 56 -2.14 -16.27 3.32
C GLY A 56 -2.84 -16.54 2.00
N PHE A 57 -3.18 -15.49 1.25
CA PHE A 57 -3.87 -15.60 -0.03
C PHE A 57 -2.94 -15.31 -1.21
N THR A 58 -3.29 -15.83 -2.37
CA THR A 58 -2.62 -15.51 -3.64
C THR A 58 -3.22 -14.24 -4.24
N PRO A 59 -2.44 -13.14 -4.40
CA PRO A 59 -2.95 -11.91 -4.96
C PRO A 59 -3.08 -11.98 -6.49
N THR A 60 -4.13 -11.33 -7.01
CA THR A 60 -4.26 -10.99 -8.43
C THR A 60 -4.70 -9.56 -8.55
N ILE A 61 -4.13 -8.80 -9.48
CA ILE A 61 -4.54 -7.43 -9.78
C ILE A 61 -5.33 -7.45 -11.09
N LYS A 62 -6.44 -6.72 -11.12
CA LYS A 62 -7.24 -6.50 -12.32
C LYS A 62 -7.44 -5.01 -12.53
N SER A 63 -6.91 -4.49 -13.62
CA SER A 63 -7.17 -3.12 -14.05
C SER A 63 -8.63 -2.97 -14.49
N LEU A 64 -9.32 -2.00 -13.91
CA LEU A 64 -10.71 -1.68 -14.26
C LEU A 64 -10.77 -0.47 -15.18
N ALA A 65 -9.88 0.50 -14.99
CA ALA A 65 -9.79 1.69 -15.83
C ALA A 65 -8.41 2.34 -15.70
N VAL A 66 -7.92 2.85 -16.82
CA VAL A 66 -6.79 3.78 -16.92
C VAL A 66 -7.29 4.95 -17.73
N VAL A 67 -7.47 6.12 -17.12
CA VAL A 67 -8.07 7.28 -17.75
C VAL A 67 -7.33 8.56 -17.40
N LYS A 68 -7.48 9.58 -18.24
CA LYS A 68 -6.96 10.91 -18.04
C LYS A 68 -8.10 11.85 -17.64
N ARG A 69 -7.89 12.70 -16.61
CA ARG A 69 -8.83 13.75 -16.22
C ARG A 69 -8.12 14.91 -15.54
N PRO A 70 -8.73 16.09 -15.50
CA PRO A 70 -8.19 17.22 -14.74
C PRO A 70 -8.18 16.94 -13.23
N ALA A 71 -7.18 17.53 -12.55
CA ALA A 71 -7.05 17.50 -11.09
C ALA A 71 -8.09 18.39 -10.43
N THR A 72 -8.69 17.93 -9.35
CA THR A 72 -9.44 18.77 -8.42
C THR A 72 -8.48 19.64 -7.60
N GLU A 73 -8.98 20.71 -6.98
CA GLU A 73 -8.19 21.59 -6.13
C GLU A 73 -7.45 20.84 -5.02
N LYS A 74 -8.13 19.88 -4.35
CA LYS A 74 -7.53 19.05 -3.28
C LYS A 74 -6.41 18.15 -3.79
N GLU A 75 -6.61 17.54 -4.95
CA GLU A 75 -5.59 16.69 -5.57
C GLU A 75 -4.39 17.51 -6.03
N ALA A 76 -4.64 18.65 -6.66
CA ALA A 76 -3.61 19.57 -7.12
C ALA A 76 -2.75 20.06 -5.94
N GLN A 77 -3.37 20.50 -4.84
CA GLN A 77 -2.66 20.89 -3.63
C GLN A 77 -1.81 19.74 -3.05
N ALA A 78 -2.38 18.54 -2.97
CA ALA A 78 -1.67 17.38 -2.40
C ALA A 78 -0.53 16.86 -3.28
N LEU A 79 -0.62 17.08 -4.60
CA LEU A 79 0.39 16.67 -5.58
C LEU A 79 1.36 17.81 -5.96
N ALA A 80 1.23 18.98 -5.34
CA ALA A 80 2.03 20.18 -5.63
C ALA A 80 2.02 20.55 -7.13
N MET A 81 0.83 20.56 -7.73
CA MET A 81 0.56 20.91 -9.13
C MET A 81 -0.55 21.95 -9.23
N GLU A 82 -0.80 22.51 -10.39
CA GLU A 82 -1.89 23.49 -10.61
C GLU A 82 -3.24 22.80 -10.73
N THR A 83 -4.29 23.49 -10.25
CA THR A 83 -5.67 22.98 -10.40
C THR A 83 -6.04 22.90 -11.88
N GLY A 84 -6.64 21.78 -12.29
CA GLY A 84 -7.02 21.54 -13.66
C GLY A 84 -5.92 20.94 -14.55
N GLU A 85 -4.67 20.83 -14.07
CA GLU A 85 -3.66 20.00 -14.74
C GLU A 85 -4.10 18.55 -14.80
N ASP A 86 -3.63 17.85 -15.82
CA ASP A 86 -4.06 16.48 -16.09
C ASP A 86 -3.46 15.46 -15.11
N LEU A 87 -4.32 14.56 -14.65
CA LEU A 87 -3.96 13.37 -13.89
C LEU A 87 -4.14 12.12 -14.73
N LEU A 88 -3.22 11.17 -14.55
CA LEU A 88 -3.46 9.76 -14.85
C LEU A 88 -4.21 9.15 -13.66
N CYS A 89 -5.38 8.56 -13.93
CA CYS A 89 -6.20 7.90 -12.94
C CYS A 89 -6.28 6.42 -13.24
N MET A 90 -5.99 5.59 -12.25
CA MET A 90 -6.05 4.14 -12.36
C MET A 90 -7.01 3.60 -11.32
N LYS A 91 -7.97 2.80 -11.76
CA LYS A 91 -8.87 2.03 -10.89
C LYS A 91 -8.52 0.56 -11.02
N ARG A 92 -8.25 -0.08 -9.92
CA ARG A 92 -7.78 -1.46 -9.89
C ARG A 92 -8.47 -2.27 -8.81
N LEU A 93 -8.78 -3.52 -9.11
CA LEU A 93 -9.35 -4.48 -8.19
C LEU A 93 -8.28 -5.49 -7.81
N PHE A 94 -8.04 -5.64 -6.52
CA PHE A 94 -7.16 -6.66 -5.98
C PHE A 94 -8.02 -7.83 -5.49
N LEU A 95 -7.60 -9.02 -5.85
CA LEU A 95 -8.28 -10.25 -5.49
C LEU A 95 -7.36 -11.11 -4.60
N ALA A 96 -7.97 -11.80 -3.64
CA ALA A 96 -7.36 -12.82 -2.79
C ALA A 96 -7.96 -14.16 -3.19
N ASP A 97 -7.18 -15.09 -3.74
CA ASP A 97 -7.66 -16.38 -4.29
C ASP A 97 -8.87 -16.22 -5.23
N GLY A 98 -8.87 -15.16 -6.05
CA GLY A 98 -9.95 -14.85 -6.98
C GLY A 98 -11.14 -14.07 -6.40
N GLN A 99 -11.20 -13.85 -5.09
CA GLN A 99 -12.23 -13.03 -4.45
C GLN A 99 -11.81 -11.55 -4.38
N PRO A 100 -12.65 -10.59 -4.80
CA PRO A 100 -12.38 -9.17 -4.65
C PRO A 100 -12.24 -8.76 -3.19
N VAL A 101 -11.12 -8.11 -2.85
CA VAL A 101 -10.82 -7.73 -1.46
C VAL A 101 -10.40 -6.27 -1.30
N ILE A 102 -9.86 -5.64 -2.35
CA ILE A 102 -9.47 -4.23 -2.31
C ILE A 102 -9.85 -3.55 -3.61
N LEU A 103 -10.58 -2.44 -3.52
CA LEU A 103 -10.76 -1.50 -4.63
C LEU A 103 -9.79 -0.34 -4.43
N ALA A 104 -8.85 -0.18 -5.34
CA ALA A 104 -7.82 0.84 -5.30
C ALA A 104 -8.01 1.88 -6.40
N ASN A 105 -8.09 3.16 -6.01
CA ASN A 105 -8.09 4.30 -6.91
C ASN A 105 -6.77 5.06 -6.70
N ASN A 106 -5.96 5.16 -7.74
CA ASN A 106 -4.71 5.92 -7.72
C ASN A 106 -4.77 7.05 -8.73
N VAL A 107 -4.24 8.20 -8.35
CA VAL A 107 -4.04 9.34 -9.24
C VAL A 107 -2.60 9.82 -9.17
N MET A 108 -2.04 10.22 -10.31
CA MET A 108 -0.70 10.80 -10.40
C MET A 108 -0.66 11.90 -11.46
N PRO A 109 0.24 12.89 -11.35
CA PRO A 109 0.41 13.89 -12.41
C PRO A 109 0.70 13.22 -13.76
N PHE A 110 -0.08 13.56 -14.77
CA PHE A 110 0.09 12.99 -16.11
C PHE A 110 1.47 13.29 -16.69
N THR A 111 2.08 14.40 -16.28
CA THR A 111 3.42 14.83 -16.68
C THR A 111 4.54 13.90 -16.21
N LEU A 112 4.29 13.02 -15.25
CA LEU A 112 5.25 11.99 -14.83
C LEU A 112 5.35 10.84 -15.81
N LEU A 113 4.33 10.63 -16.65
CA LEU A 113 4.31 9.56 -17.62
C LEU A 113 5.33 9.80 -18.73
N ARG A 114 6.10 8.78 -19.06
CA ARG A 114 7.17 8.79 -20.10
C ARG A 114 6.81 7.93 -21.32
N GLU A 115 5.77 7.14 -21.19
CA GLU A 115 5.25 6.26 -22.24
C GLU A 115 3.81 6.66 -22.57
N PRO A 116 3.30 6.33 -23.78
CA PRO A 116 1.89 6.49 -24.09
C PRO A 116 0.98 5.80 -23.07
N MET A 117 -0.12 6.45 -22.69
CA MET A 117 -1.05 5.92 -21.68
C MET A 117 -1.61 4.55 -22.08
N GLU A 118 -1.78 4.31 -23.37
CA GLU A 118 -2.30 3.08 -23.96
C GLU A 118 -1.38 1.87 -23.74
N ASN A 119 -0.10 2.11 -23.44
CA ASN A 119 0.90 1.07 -23.17
C ASN A 119 0.92 0.65 -21.68
N ILE A 120 0.14 1.33 -20.82
CA ILE A 120 0.17 1.05 -19.38
C ILE A 120 -0.52 -0.28 -19.10
N ASP A 121 0.25 -1.23 -18.60
CA ASP A 121 -0.27 -2.43 -17.98
C ASP A 121 -0.75 -2.09 -16.54
N GLY A 122 -2.04 -1.90 -16.39
CA GLY A 122 -2.66 -1.55 -15.10
C GLY A 122 -2.70 -2.70 -14.10
N ASP A 123 -2.41 -3.94 -14.52
CA ASP A 123 -2.36 -5.13 -13.65
C ASP A 123 -1.03 -5.22 -12.88
N LEU A 124 -0.09 -4.34 -13.17
CA LEU A 124 1.19 -4.30 -12.47
C LEU A 124 1.07 -3.69 -11.06
N HIS A 125 2.00 -4.09 -10.18
CA HIS A 125 2.18 -3.43 -8.90
C HIS A 125 2.50 -1.94 -9.07
N ILE A 126 2.01 -1.06 -8.17
CA ILE A 126 2.20 0.39 -8.27
C ILE A 126 3.68 0.79 -8.39
N ARG A 127 4.58 0.09 -7.71
CA ARG A 127 6.03 0.31 -7.79
C ARG A 127 6.57 0.04 -9.19
N GLU A 128 6.07 -0.98 -9.86
CA GLU A 128 6.46 -1.33 -11.21
C GLU A 128 5.93 -0.31 -12.23
N ILE A 129 4.71 0.16 -12.04
CA ILE A 129 4.14 1.24 -12.86
C ILE A 129 5.04 2.47 -12.79
N PHE A 130 5.46 2.91 -11.59
CA PHE A 130 6.37 4.05 -11.44
C PHE A 130 7.73 3.81 -12.06
N ASN A 131 8.33 2.64 -11.85
CA ASN A 131 9.64 2.31 -12.43
C ASN A 131 9.59 2.23 -13.96
N ARG A 132 8.57 1.57 -14.50
CA ARG A 132 8.49 1.24 -15.92
C ARG A 132 8.02 2.42 -16.77
N TYR A 133 6.96 3.09 -16.34
CA TYR A 133 6.29 4.10 -17.15
C TYR A 133 6.59 5.54 -16.76
N CYS A 134 7.06 5.78 -15.52
CA CYS A 134 7.36 7.13 -15.04
C CYS A 134 8.86 7.36 -14.79
N HIS A 135 9.69 6.31 -14.86
CA HIS A 135 11.12 6.35 -14.50
C HIS A 135 11.37 6.97 -13.12
N GLN A 136 10.41 6.79 -12.22
CA GLN A 136 10.44 7.29 -10.84
C GLN A 136 10.56 6.13 -9.84
N LYS A 137 11.21 6.42 -8.71
CA LYS A 137 11.30 5.46 -7.60
C LYS A 137 10.58 6.03 -6.39
N ILE A 138 9.62 5.28 -5.89
CA ILE A 138 8.97 5.59 -4.62
C ILE A 138 10.04 5.52 -3.52
N GLY A 139 10.20 6.61 -2.77
CA GLY A 139 11.10 6.73 -1.63
C GLY A 139 10.42 6.31 -0.32
N PHE A 140 9.20 6.81 -0.10
CA PHE A 140 8.36 6.48 1.05
C PHE A 140 6.88 6.75 0.73
N ALA A 141 6.01 6.29 1.60
CA ALA A 141 4.58 6.58 1.54
C ALA A 141 4.07 6.96 2.94
N ILE A 142 3.09 7.86 2.99
CA ILE A 142 2.31 8.17 4.18
C ILE A 142 0.95 7.54 3.98
N THR A 143 0.50 6.78 4.98
CA THR A 143 -0.80 6.09 4.93
C THR A 143 -1.65 6.49 6.10
N ASP A 144 -2.79 7.12 5.83
CA ASP A 144 -3.84 7.41 6.80
C ASP A 144 -4.87 6.28 6.79
N ILE A 145 -5.16 5.75 7.98
CA ILE A 145 -6.17 4.71 8.17
C ILE A 145 -7.47 5.39 8.60
N ARG A 146 -8.54 5.15 7.86
CA ARG A 146 -9.85 5.74 8.09
C ARG A 146 -10.97 4.71 8.02
N SER A 147 -12.09 4.99 8.64
CA SER A 147 -13.35 4.33 8.34
C SER A 147 -14.07 5.08 7.22
N ALA A 148 -14.74 4.35 6.34
CA ALA A 148 -15.60 4.91 5.30
C ALA A 148 -16.86 4.07 5.18
N LEU A 149 -17.91 4.65 4.63
CA LEU A 149 -19.08 3.88 4.21
C LEU A 149 -18.88 3.47 2.75
N ILE A 150 -19.17 2.20 2.45
CA ILE A 150 -19.10 1.70 1.08
C ILE A 150 -20.18 2.39 0.24
N GLY A 151 -19.75 3.19 -0.74
CA GLY A 151 -20.63 3.80 -1.71
C GLY A 151 -21.03 2.82 -2.82
N THR A 152 -21.98 3.23 -3.66
CA THR A 152 -22.52 2.42 -4.75
C THR A 152 -21.43 1.84 -5.65
N GLU A 153 -20.42 2.62 -5.98
CA GLU A 153 -19.32 2.17 -6.85
C GLU A 153 -18.47 1.08 -6.19
N ALA A 154 -18.01 1.30 -4.97
CA ALA A 154 -17.19 0.30 -4.27
C ALA A 154 -17.99 -0.96 -3.97
N HIS A 155 -19.29 -0.83 -3.68
CA HIS A 155 -20.20 -1.95 -3.50
C HIS A 155 -20.29 -2.87 -4.73
N GLN A 156 -20.30 -2.30 -5.95
CA GLN A 156 -20.35 -3.08 -7.19
C GLN A 156 -19.18 -4.07 -7.33
N TYR A 157 -18.03 -3.72 -6.76
CA TYR A 157 -16.81 -4.53 -6.86
C TYR A 157 -16.54 -5.40 -5.64
N LEU A 158 -16.77 -4.86 -4.44
CA LEU A 158 -16.47 -5.55 -3.18
C LEU A 158 -17.66 -6.28 -2.58
N GLY A 159 -18.88 -6.05 -3.12
CA GLY A 159 -20.10 -6.66 -2.58
C GLY A 159 -20.50 -6.09 -1.21
N GLY A 160 -21.32 -6.88 -0.48
CA GLY A 160 -21.87 -6.48 0.82
C GLY A 160 -23.06 -5.53 0.67
N GLU A 161 -23.43 -4.82 1.73
CA GLU A 161 -24.53 -3.85 1.71
C GLU A 161 -24.01 -2.43 1.46
N VAL A 162 -24.72 -1.64 0.64
CA VAL A 162 -24.42 -0.21 0.48
C VAL A 162 -24.56 0.48 1.83
N GLY A 163 -23.58 1.31 2.20
CA GLY A 163 -23.54 1.96 3.50
C GLY A 163 -22.88 1.13 4.60
N ARG A 164 -22.41 -0.10 4.31
CA ARG A 164 -21.55 -0.85 5.24
C ARG A 164 -20.28 -0.06 5.54
N ALA A 165 -19.86 -0.04 6.81
CA ALA A 165 -18.55 0.50 7.18
C ALA A 165 -17.45 -0.39 6.63
N VAL A 166 -16.43 0.21 6.04
CA VAL A 166 -15.24 -0.44 5.50
C VAL A 166 -13.99 0.30 5.93
N LEU A 167 -12.88 -0.41 5.96
CA LEU A 167 -11.59 0.22 6.15
C LEU A 167 -11.16 0.93 4.87
N GLN A 168 -10.68 2.16 5.02
CA GLN A 168 -10.12 2.95 3.93
C GLN A 168 -8.67 3.32 4.26
N LEU A 169 -7.76 3.05 3.35
CA LEU A 169 -6.39 3.56 3.41
C LEU A 169 -6.21 4.67 2.38
N GLN A 170 -5.87 5.87 2.87
CA GLN A 170 -5.47 7.00 2.02
C GLN A 170 -3.95 7.05 2.01
N VAL A 171 -3.34 6.94 0.83
CA VAL A 171 -1.90 6.82 0.67
C VAL A 171 -1.38 7.97 -0.17
N SER A 172 -0.36 8.66 0.34
CA SER A 172 0.42 9.65 -0.41
C SER A 172 1.81 9.07 -0.67
N PHE A 173 2.17 8.96 -1.95
CA PHE A 173 3.47 8.43 -2.38
C PHE A 173 4.44 9.56 -2.67
N TYR A 174 5.67 9.43 -2.21
CA TYR A 174 6.73 10.41 -2.39
C TYR A 174 7.97 9.78 -3.00
N GLY A 175 8.63 10.56 -3.85
CA GLY A 175 9.95 10.23 -4.38
C GLY A 175 11.05 10.39 -3.34
N ARG A 176 12.27 9.96 -3.67
CA ARG A 176 13.45 10.14 -2.81
C ARG A 176 13.82 11.62 -2.59
N ASN A 177 13.39 12.50 -3.47
CA ASN A 177 13.55 13.96 -3.40
C ASN A 177 12.41 14.64 -2.62
N ASN A 178 11.57 13.87 -1.93
CA ASN A 178 10.41 14.35 -1.16
C ASN A 178 9.30 15.03 -2.02
N LEU A 179 9.31 14.85 -3.33
CA LEU A 179 8.24 15.34 -4.18
C LEU A 179 7.07 14.33 -4.19
N PRO A 180 5.81 14.80 -4.15
CA PRO A 180 4.66 13.93 -4.25
C PRO A 180 4.59 13.30 -5.66
N LEU A 181 4.34 12.00 -5.72
CA LEU A 181 4.26 11.24 -6.96
C LEU A 181 2.84 10.78 -7.26
N ALA A 182 2.08 10.38 -6.25
CA ALA A 182 0.71 9.92 -6.43
C ALA A 182 -0.07 9.95 -5.12
N LEU A 183 -1.40 9.90 -5.26
CA LEU A 183 -2.34 9.64 -4.19
C LEU A 183 -3.06 8.32 -4.44
N GLY A 184 -3.44 7.63 -3.37
CA GLY A 184 -4.22 6.41 -3.41
C GLY A 184 -5.36 6.44 -2.41
N ILE A 185 -6.54 5.97 -2.82
CA ILE A 185 -7.66 5.70 -1.93
C ILE A 185 -8.04 4.25 -2.14
N ASN A 186 -7.88 3.45 -1.10
CA ASN A 186 -8.07 2.01 -1.14
C ASN A 186 -9.17 1.62 -0.15
N TYR A 187 -10.19 0.91 -0.62
CA TYR A 187 -11.28 0.37 0.19
C TYR A 187 -11.04 -1.13 0.37
N PHE A 188 -11.15 -1.60 1.61
CA PHE A 188 -10.85 -2.97 1.98
C PHE A 188 -12.10 -3.73 2.41
N ASP A 189 -12.17 -4.98 1.99
CA ASP A 189 -13.06 -5.94 2.64
C ASP A 189 -12.37 -6.50 3.89
N ASP A 190 -12.71 -5.95 5.04
CA ASP A 190 -12.17 -6.29 6.35
C ASP A 190 -12.68 -7.64 6.90
N THR A 191 -13.66 -8.25 6.21
CA THR A 191 -14.13 -9.61 6.55
C THR A 191 -13.13 -10.68 6.08
N ILE A 192 -12.36 -10.37 5.02
CA ILE A 192 -11.37 -11.28 4.42
C ILE A 192 -9.95 -10.87 4.82
N LEU A 193 -9.62 -9.59 4.69
CA LEU A 193 -8.26 -9.08 4.98
C LEU A 193 -8.21 -8.42 6.35
N ARG A 194 -7.31 -8.89 7.20
CA ARG A 194 -7.03 -8.28 8.50
C ARG A 194 -5.80 -7.40 8.44
N LEU A 195 -5.89 -6.19 8.98
CA LEU A 195 -4.75 -5.34 9.25
C LEU A 195 -4.38 -5.46 10.73
N SER A 196 -3.19 -6.01 11.00
CA SER A 196 -2.68 -6.19 12.35
C SER A 196 -1.37 -5.45 12.53
N LEU A 197 -1.21 -4.75 13.65
CA LEU A 197 0.01 -4.04 14.01
C LEU A 197 0.69 -4.76 15.15
N VAL A 198 2.00 -5.03 15.00
CA VAL A 198 2.82 -5.52 16.11
C VAL A 198 3.52 -4.32 16.74
N GLN A 199 3.26 -4.09 18.03
CA GLN A 199 3.92 -3.05 18.81
C GLN A 199 4.74 -3.69 19.90
N ALA A 200 6.04 -3.45 19.91
CA ALA A 200 6.91 -3.85 21.01
C ALA A 200 6.99 -2.71 22.04
N TRP A 201 6.95 -3.06 23.31
CA TRP A 201 7.20 -2.14 24.44
C TRP A 201 8.68 -2.25 24.81
N SER A 202 9.38 -1.13 24.81
CA SER A 202 10.77 -1.02 25.28
C SER A 202 10.82 -0.67 26.76
#